data_0f6609fc3a2c6eb39d62f0976e17eecd
#
_entry.id   0f6609fc3a2c6eb39d62f0976e17eecd
#
_cell.length_a   1.000
_cell.length_b   1.000
_cell.length_c   1.000
_cell.angle_alpha   90.00
_cell.angle_beta   90.00
_cell.angle_gamma   90.00
#
_symmetry.space_group_name_H-M   'P 1'
#
loop_
_entity.id
_entity.type
_entity.pdbx_description
1 polymer ?
#
loop_
_entity_poly.entity_id
_entity_poly.type
_entity_poly.pdbx_seq_one_letter_code
_entity_poly.pdbx_strand_id
1 'polypeptide(L)'
;EGFILRKADDKITFTMNGKPKRKGSYKFKFIETTDCIVTKVSNGSGKHEVRFARFRLAQYEKSPFFDEPVLVDCGWAGGGRLGEENMDIITAELLEKGYKLEKTDLKEEDWFIVELEYQRRQERNSKGQLCFEFPIIVRTRNDKPLAECEV
;
A
#
# COMPACT_ATOMS: atom_id res chain seq x y z
N GLU A 1 -8.17 -6.92 -14.10
CA GLU A 1 -8.41 -5.52 -13.94
C GLU A 1 -9.82 -5.11 -13.60
N GLY A 2 -10.76 -5.99 -13.70
CA GLY A 2 -12.13 -5.73 -13.35
C GLY A 2 -13.10 -6.07 -14.46
N PHE A 3 -14.34 -5.82 -14.17
CA PHE A 3 -15.43 -6.07 -15.08
C PHE A 3 -16.54 -5.05 -14.82
N ILE A 4 -17.47 -4.96 -15.73
CA ILE A 4 -18.59 -4.07 -15.61
C ILE A 4 -19.80 -4.86 -15.11
N LEU A 5 -20.32 -4.46 -13.93
CA LEU A 5 -21.55 -4.98 -13.41
C LEU A 5 -22.71 -4.05 -13.78
N ARG A 6 -23.85 -4.67 -14.08
CA ARG A 6 -25.07 -3.94 -14.35
C ARG A 6 -26.13 -4.48 -13.43
N LYS A 7 -26.95 -3.58 -12.91
CA LYS A 7 -28.09 -4.00 -12.11
C LYS A 7 -29.04 -4.83 -12.96
N ALA A 8 -29.57 -5.89 -12.38
CA ALA A 8 -30.44 -6.79 -13.11
C ALA A 8 -31.74 -6.10 -13.58
N ASP A 9 -32.20 -5.13 -12.84
CA ASP A 9 -33.41 -4.37 -13.15
C ASP A 9 -33.14 -3.10 -13.96
N ASP A 10 -31.89 -2.81 -14.23
CA ASP A 10 -31.51 -1.64 -14.98
C ASP A 10 -31.49 -1.96 -16.48
N LYS A 11 -32.19 -1.18 -17.25
CA LYS A 11 -32.09 -1.28 -18.69
C LYS A 11 -30.77 -0.63 -19.10
N ILE A 12 -30.04 -1.33 -19.93
CA ILE A 12 -28.82 -0.79 -20.46
C ILE A 12 -29.18 0.30 -21.43
N THR A 13 -28.77 1.51 -21.08
CA THR A 13 -28.96 2.63 -21.99
C THR A 13 -27.62 3.02 -22.55
N PHE A 14 -27.59 3.11 -23.84
CA PHE A 14 -26.43 3.62 -24.55
C PHE A 14 -26.81 4.96 -25.17
N THR A 15 -25.86 5.84 -25.25
CA THR A 15 -26.06 7.08 -26.01
C THR A 15 -26.02 6.74 -27.48
N MET A 16 -26.58 7.59 -28.29
CA MET A 16 -26.63 7.35 -29.74
C MET A 16 -25.26 7.25 -30.39
N ASN A 17 -24.24 7.73 -29.75
CA ASN A 17 -22.87 7.60 -30.26
C ASN A 17 -22.18 6.31 -29.76
N GLY A 18 -22.95 5.39 -29.18
CA GLY A 18 -22.42 4.11 -28.72
C GLY A 18 -21.74 4.12 -27.37
N LYS A 19 -21.65 5.26 -26.73
CA LYS A 19 -21.08 5.32 -25.39
C LYS A 19 -22.10 4.90 -24.36
N PRO A 20 -21.77 3.96 -23.46
CA PRO A 20 -22.70 3.58 -22.41
C PRO A 20 -22.88 4.71 -21.43
N LYS A 21 -24.11 4.93 -21.05
CA LYS A 21 -24.38 5.76 -19.89
C LYS A 21 -23.93 5.05 -18.64
N ARG A 22 -23.24 5.77 -17.78
CA ARG A 22 -22.71 5.20 -16.54
C ARG A 22 -23.78 4.91 -15.51
N LYS A 23 -24.98 5.42 -15.71
CA LYS A 23 -26.07 5.23 -14.78
C LYS A 23 -26.50 3.77 -14.76
N GLY A 24 -26.40 3.12 -13.63
CA GLY A 24 -26.73 1.72 -13.47
C GLY A 24 -25.64 0.75 -13.89
N SER A 25 -24.52 1.25 -14.38
CA SER A 25 -23.37 0.42 -14.69
C SER A 25 -22.20 0.80 -13.80
N TYR A 26 -21.54 -0.19 -13.24
CA TYR A 26 -20.42 0.02 -12.35
C TYR A 26 -19.20 -0.71 -12.87
N LYS A 27 -18.07 -0.01 -12.95
CA LYS A 27 -16.81 -0.62 -13.28
C LYS A 27 -16.16 -1.08 -11.99
N PHE A 28 -15.99 -2.38 -11.83
CA PHE A 28 -15.29 -2.96 -10.70
C PHE A 28 -13.85 -3.21 -11.06
N LYS A 29 -12.97 -2.67 -10.25
CA LYS A 29 -11.56 -3.03 -10.28
C LYS A 29 -11.33 -4.04 -9.18
N PHE A 30 -10.53 -5.07 -9.46
CA PHE A 30 -10.14 -5.99 -8.42
C PHE A 30 -9.15 -5.28 -7.51
N ILE A 31 -9.60 -4.99 -6.31
CA ILE A 31 -8.76 -4.36 -5.28
C ILE A 31 -8.53 -5.42 -4.23
N GLU A 32 -7.28 -5.72 -3.98
CA GLU A 32 -6.88 -6.65 -2.96
C GLU A 32 -6.24 -5.89 -1.81
N THR A 33 -6.28 -6.49 -0.63
CA THR A 33 -5.63 -5.93 0.55
C THR A 33 -4.60 -6.90 1.08
N THR A 34 -3.53 -6.36 1.63
CA THR A 34 -2.51 -7.15 2.30
C THR A 34 -1.85 -6.31 3.37
N ASP A 35 -1.15 -6.96 4.27
CA ASP A 35 -0.38 -6.27 5.30
C ASP A 35 1.09 -6.29 4.94
N CYS A 36 1.73 -5.15 5.08
CA CYS A 36 3.14 -4.98 4.78
C CYS A 36 3.87 -4.36 5.97
N ILE A 37 5.16 -4.63 6.03
CA ILE A 37 6.04 -4.05 7.02
C ILE A 37 6.64 -2.78 6.44
N VAL A 38 6.64 -1.70 7.21
CA VAL A 38 7.32 -0.47 6.83
C VAL A 38 8.74 -0.51 7.37
N THR A 39 9.70 -0.48 6.47
CA THR A 39 11.13 -0.55 6.81
C THR A 39 11.86 0.76 6.62
N LYS A 40 11.33 1.65 5.80
CA LYS A 40 11.88 2.98 5.56
C LYS A 40 10.75 3.99 5.48
N VAL A 41 11.07 5.21 5.79
CA VAL A 41 10.12 6.32 5.68
C VAL A 41 10.79 7.48 4.94
N SER A 42 9.98 8.34 4.37
CA SER A 42 10.43 9.56 3.73
C SER A 42 9.37 10.64 3.90
N ASN A 43 9.83 11.87 4.02
CA ASN A 43 8.89 12.98 3.99
C ASN A 43 8.24 13.07 2.60
N GLY A 44 7.07 13.67 2.55
CA GLY A 44 6.36 13.88 1.30
C GLY A 44 6.87 15.10 0.55
N SER A 45 6.09 15.56 -0.40
CA SER A 45 6.37 16.76 -1.19
C SER A 45 5.24 17.78 -1.02
N GLY A 46 5.53 19.03 -1.31
CA GLY A 46 4.56 20.12 -1.16
C GLY A 46 4.12 20.27 0.30
N LYS A 47 2.83 20.24 0.55
CA LYS A 47 2.29 20.35 1.91
C LYS A 47 2.69 19.22 2.85
N HIS A 48 3.18 18.11 2.32
CA HIS A 48 3.58 16.94 3.11
C HIS A 48 5.09 16.89 3.40
N GLU A 49 5.83 17.94 3.08
CA GLU A 49 7.26 17.99 3.40
C GLU A 49 7.55 17.96 4.91
N VAL A 50 6.58 18.35 5.71
CA VAL A 50 6.71 18.44 7.18
C VAL A 50 6.34 17.15 7.89
N ARG A 51 6.03 16.10 7.15
CA ARG A 51 5.62 14.81 7.73
C ARG A 51 6.12 13.64 6.90
N PHE A 52 6.22 12.48 7.56
CA PHE A 52 6.48 11.24 6.82
C PHE A 52 5.21 10.84 6.07
N ALA A 53 5.28 10.84 4.75
CA ALA A 53 4.14 10.56 3.89
C ALA A 53 4.40 9.47 2.87
N ARG A 54 5.63 8.97 2.78
CA ARG A 54 6.01 7.87 1.90
C ARG A 54 6.66 6.77 2.73
N PHE A 55 6.26 5.54 2.45
CA PHE A 55 6.67 4.39 3.23
C PHE A 55 7.17 3.28 2.31
N ARG A 56 8.31 2.73 2.64
CA ARG A 56 8.86 1.58 1.91
C ARG A 56 8.36 0.31 2.55
N LEU A 57 7.83 -0.57 1.72
CA LEU A 57 7.15 -1.77 2.15
C LEU A 57 8.02 -3.00 1.98
N ALA A 58 7.80 -3.99 2.83
CA ALA A 58 8.44 -5.29 2.73
C ALA A 58 7.50 -6.36 3.25
N GLN A 59 7.70 -7.58 2.78
CA GLN A 59 6.99 -8.76 3.26
C GLN A 59 7.95 -9.93 3.35
N TYR A 60 7.61 -10.92 4.16
CA TYR A 60 8.38 -12.16 4.23
C TYR A 60 7.91 -13.13 3.14
N GLU A 61 8.87 -13.74 2.48
CA GLU A 61 8.63 -14.76 1.48
C GLU A 61 9.25 -16.07 1.95
N LYS A 62 8.47 -17.13 1.95
CA LYS A 62 8.99 -18.47 2.24
C LYS A 62 9.69 -18.99 0.98
N SER A 63 10.89 -19.50 1.17
CA SER A 63 11.67 -20.06 0.09
C SER A 63 11.98 -21.52 0.36
N PRO A 64 11.92 -22.38 -0.64
CA PRO A 64 12.33 -23.79 -0.46
C PRO A 64 13.82 -23.96 -0.22
N PHE A 65 14.60 -22.90 -0.45
CA PHE A 65 16.05 -22.93 -0.29
C PHE A 65 16.53 -22.49 1.10
N PHE A 66 15.65 -21.89 1.89
CA PHE A 66 15.97 -21.37 3.21
C PHE A 66 14.97 -21.85 4.24
N ASP A 67 15.45 -22.19 5.43
CA ASP A 67 14.59 -22.64 6.52
C ASP A 67 13.71 -21.51 7.07
N GLU A 68 14.20 -20.28 7.00
CA GLU A 68 13.48 -19.11 7.49
C GLU A 68 12.99 -18.24 6.34
N PRO A 69 11.85 -17.56 6.51
CA PRO A 69 11.36 -16.60 5.51
C PRO A 69 12.36 -15.47 5.31
N VAL A 70 12.45 -15.01 4.08
CA VAL A 70 13.34 -13.91 3.68
C VAL A 70 12.52 -12.65 3.48
N LEU A 71 13.03 -11.54 3.97
CA LEU A 71 12.39 -10.24 3.79
C LEU A 71 12.59 -9.76 2.36
N VAL A 72 11.49 -9.49 1.67
CA VAL A 72 11.49 -9.02 0.28
C VAL A 72 10.98 -7.59 0.22
N ASP A 73 11.71 -6.76 -0.48
CA ASP A 73 11.32 -5.37 -0.72
C ASP A 73 10.13 -5.30 -1.67
N CYS A 74 9.11 -4.52 -1.29
CA CYS A 74 7.89 -4.36 -2.06
C CYS A 74 7.70 -2.94 -2.62
N GLY A 75 8.73 -2.10 -2.53
CA GLY A 75 8.71 -0.75 -3.08
C GLY A 75 8.08 0.28 -2.16
N TRP A 76 7.83 1.45 -2.70
CA TRP A 76 7.29 2.60 -1.95
C TRP A 76 5.80 2.74 -2.16
N ALA A 77 5.11 3.22 -1.14
CA ALA A 77 3.70 3.60 -1.22
C ALA A 77 3.47 4.91 -0.47
N GLY A 78 2.51 5.67 -0.95
CA GLY A 78 2.09 6.90 -0.28
C GLY A 78 1.05 6.64 0.80
N GLY A 79 1.01 7.51 1.81
CA GLY A 79 0.06 7.44 2.91
C GLY A 79 -1.27 8.17 2.64
N GLY A 80 -1.70 8.24 1.38
CA GLY A 80 -2.83 9.08 0.99
C GLY A 80 -4.14 8.82 1.73
N ARG A 81 -4.44 7.58 2.07
CA ARG A 81 -5.66 7.23 2.81
C ARG A 81 -5.49 7.21 4.32
N LEU A 82 -4.28 7.26 4.81
CA LEU A 82 -4.04 7.41 6.25
C LEU A 82 -4.61 8.71 6.78
N GLY A 83 -4.56 9.75 5.96
CA GLY A 83 -4.92 11.10 6.36
C GLY A 83 -3.77 11.82 7.04
N GLU A 84 -3.83 13.15 7.02
CA GLU A 84 -2.77 13.99 7.59
C GLU A 84 -2.59 13.74 9.09
N GLU A 85 -3.68 13.53 9.81
CA GLU A 85 -3.64 13.28 11.24
C GLU A 85 -2.83 12.03 11.60
N ASN A 86 -3.09 10.93 10.92
CA ASN A 86 -2.36 9.68 11.16
C ASN A 86 -0.90 9.77 10.74
N MET A 87 -0.62 10.44 9.63
CA MET A 87 0.75 10.68 9.21
C MET A 87 1.50 11.55 10.22
N ASP A 88 0.85 12.54 10.78
CA ASP A 88 1.44 13.39 11.82
C ASP A 88 1.73 12.62 13.10
N ILE A 89 0.86 11.69 13.49
CA ILE A 89 1.09 10.81 14.64
C ILE A 89 2.34 9.96 14.42
N ILE A 90 2.46 9.34 13.26
CA ILE A 90 3.63 8.53 12.90
C ILE A 90 4.88 9.39 12.91
N THR A 91 4.79 10.58 12.34
CA THR A 91 5.91 11.52 12.29
C THR A 91 6.37 11.90 13.70
N ALA A 92 5.44 12.26 14.58
CA ALA A 92 5.76 12.62 15.95
C ALA A 92 6.45 11.48 16.69
N GLU A 93 5.94 10.27 16.57
CA GLU A 93 6.52 9.09 17.21
C GLU A 93 7.95 8.83 16.74
N LEU A 94 8.19 8.91 15.44
CA LEU A 94 9.51 8.65 14.87
C LEU A 94 10.51 9.76 15.22
N LEU A 95 10.09 11.00 15.18
CA LEU A 95 10.94 12.12 15.58
C LEU A 95 11.32 12.02 17.07
N GLU A 96 10.40 11.59 17.89
CA GLU A 96 10.64 11.36 19.32
C GLU A 96 11.68 10.26 19.57
N LYS A 97 11.73 9.27 18.67
CA LYS A 97 12.73 8.20 18.70
C LYS A 97 14.10 8.61 18.14
N GLY A 98 14.22 9.83 17.66
CA GLY A 98 15.47 10.36 17.14
C GLY A 98 15.66 10.34 15.64
N TYR A 99 14.66 9.92 14.90
CA TYR A 99 14.72 9.96 13.42
C TYR A 99 14.59 11.39 12.92
N LYS A 100 15.22 11.66 11.80
CA LYS A 100 15.12 12.96 11.15
C LYS A 100 14.03 12.92 10.08
N LEU A 101 13.42 14.06 9.82
CA LEU A 101 12.39 14.20 8.79
C LEU A 101 13.01 14.22 7.40
N GLU A 102 13.47 13.07 6.97
CA GLU A 102 14.08 12.84 5.67
C GLU A 102 13.95 11.36 5.32
N LYS A 103 14.35 10.99 4.12
CA LYS A 103 14.38 9.57 3.74
C LYS A 103 15.34 8.84 4.66
N THR A 104 14.82 7.93 5.45
CA THR A 104 15.60 7.24 6.47
C THR A 104 15.16 5.80 6.65
N ASP A 105 16.13 4.96 6.99
CA ASP A 105 15.89 3.57 7.33
C ASP A 105 15.44 3.47 8.79
N LEU A 106 14.41 2.67 9.04
CA LEU A 106 13.98 2.38 10.40
C LEU A 106 14.77 1.20 10.95
N LYS A 107 15.05 1.25 12.24
CA LYS A 107 15.58 0.10 12.96
C LYS A 107 14.51 -0.99 13.00
N GLU A 108 14.94 -2.24 12.99
CA GLU A 108 14.01 -3.38 12.98
C GLU A 108 13.01 -3.32 14.15
N GLU A 109 13.43 -2.85 15.29
CA GLU A 109 12.56 -2.67 16.47
C GLU A 109 11.48 -1.62 16.28
N ASP A 110 11.66 -0.72 15.31
CA ASP A 110 10.73 0.37 15.01
C ASP A 110 9.88 0.10 13.77
N TRP A 111 10.05 -1.04 13.13
CA TRP A 111 9.20 -1.44 12.01
C TRP A 111 7.75 -1.57 12.48
N PHE A 112 6.84 -1.20 11.60
CA PHE A 112 5.42 -1.32 11.91
C PHE A 112 4.66 -1.85 10.69
N ILE A 113 3.43 -2.29 10.93
CA ILE A 113 2.61 -2.92 9.91
C ILE A 113 1.57 -1.93 9.41
N VAL A 114 1.37 -1.91 8.10
CA VAL A 114 0.31 -1.14 7.46
C VAL A 114 -0.54 -2.05 6.60
N GLU A 115 -1.84 -1.75 6.53
CA GLU A 115 -2.74 -2.39 5.59
C GLU A 115 -2.68 -1.64 4.27
N LEU A 116 -2.49 -2.38 3.21
CA LEU A 116 -2.31 -1.83 1.87
C LEU A 116 -3.42 -2.31 0.95
N GLU A 117 -3.95 -1.41 0.14
CA GLU A 117 -4.80 -1.77 -1.00
C GLU A 117 -3.96 -1.66 -2.27
N TYR A 118 -4.15 -2.60 -3.18
CA TYR A 118 -3.45 -2.60 -4.46
C TYR A 118 -4.31 -3.28 -5.52
N GLN A 119 -4.02 -3.01 -6.79
CA GLN A 119 -4.80 -3.59 -7.89
C GLN A 119 -4.27 -4.96 -8.30
N ARG A 120 -2.98 -5.08 -8.43
CA ARG A 120 -2.34 -6.36 -8.67
C ARG A 120 -0.89 -6.32 -8.23
N ARG A 121 -0.31 -7.48 -8.06
CA ARG A 121 1.09 -7.59 -7.71
C ARG A 121 1.91 -7.76 -8.98
N GLN A 122 2.96 -6.98 -9.11
CA GLN A 122 3.88 -7.09 -10.24
C GLN A 122 4.77 -8.31 -10.08
N GLU A 123 5.29 -8.79 -11.19
CA GLU A 123 6.30 -9.84 -11.15
C GLU A 123 7.59 -9.32 -10.55
N ARG A 124 8.41 -10.24 -10.04
CA ARG A 124 9.70 -9.88 -9.47
C ARG A 124 10.55 -9.18 -10.53
N ASN A 125 11.02 -7.99 -10.19
CA ASN A 125 11.86 -7.22 -11.11
C ASN A 125 13.33 -7.66 -11.04
N SER A 126 14.18 -7.02 -11.83
CA SER A 126 15.61 -7.33 -11.88
C SER A 126 16.35 -7.10 -10.55
N LYS A 127 15.78 -6.29 -9.67
CA LYS A 127 16.33 -6.01 -8.34
C LYS A 127 15.81 -6.98 -7.27
N GLY A 128 14.98 -7.95 -7.65
CA GLY A 128 14.39 -8.90 -6.72
C GLY A 128 13.20 -8.38 -5.94
N GLN A 129 12.67 -7.24 -6.31
CA GLN A 129 11.55 -6.61 -5.62
C GLN A 129 10.21 -7.15 -6.13
N LEU A 130 9.26 -7.33 -5.22
CA LEU A 130 7.87 -7.70 -5.53
C LEU A 130 6.96 -6.49 -5.29
N CYS A 131 6.96 -5.57 -6.22
CA CYS A 131 6.20 -4.33 -6.10
C CYS A 131 4.70 -4.55 -6.32
N PHE A 132 3.91 -3.60 -5.84
CA PHE A 132 2.47 -3.58 -6.05
C PHE A 132 2.11 -2.56 -7.12
N GLU A 133 1.03 -2.81 -7.82
CA GLU A 133 0.49 -1.87 -8.80
C GLU A 133 -0.55 -0.99 -8.11
N PHE A 134 -0.34 0.32 -8.14
CA PHE A 134 -1.18 1.32 -7.49
C PHE A 134 -1.37 1.08 -5.98
N PRO A 135 -0.30 0.94 -5.21
CA PRO A 135 -0.42 0.69 -3.79
C PRO A 135 -0.87 1.93 -3.02
N ILE A 136 -1.81 1.75 -2.12
CA ILE A 136 -2.31 2.82 -1.25
C ILE A 136 -2.37 2.29 0.16
N ILE A 137 -1.71 2.97 1.09
CA ILE A 137 -1.77 2.61 2.50
C ILE A 137 -3.09 3.09 3.08
N VAL A 138 -3.83 2.18 3.68
CA VAL A 138 -5.17 2.45 4.22
C VAL A 138 -5.11 2.80 5.70
N ARG A 139 -4.34 2.04 6.47
CA ARG A 139 -4.23 2.23 7.92
C ARG A 139 -2.99 1.53 8.46
N THR A 140 -2.60 1.89 9.68
CA THR A 140 -1.60 1.16 10.44
C THR A 140 -2.27 0.02 11.21
N ARG A 141 -1.52 -1.05 11.46
CA ARG A 141 -2.00 -2.19 12.23
C ARG A 141 -0.99 -2.55 13.32
N ASN A 142 -1.50 -2.67 14.54
CA ASN A 142 -0.67 -3.02 15.70
C ASN A 142 -1.08 -4.36 16.31
N ASP A 143 -2.00 -5.07 15.67
CA ASP A 143 -2.68 -6.22 16.25
C ASP A 143 -2.11 -7.56 15.79
N LYS A 144 -0.99 -7.54 15.08
CA LYS A 144 -0.36 -8.78 14.61
C LYS A 144 1.16 -8.68 14.58
N PRO A 145 1.86 -9.81 14.68
CA PRO A 145 3.32 -9.83 14.60
C PRO A 145 3.81 -9.60 13.18
N LEU A 146 5.02 -9.08 13.06
CA LEU A 146 5.64 -8.80 11.76
C LEU A 146 5.76 -10.06 10.89
N ALA A 147 6.00 -11.21 11.51
CA ALA A 147 6.17 -12.47 10.79
C ALA A 147 4.93 -12.91 10.01
N GLU A 148 3.75 -12.36 10.33
CA GLU A 148 2.52 -12.64 9.60
C GLU A 148 2.37 -11.84 8.31
N CYS A 149 3.24 -10.89 8.05
CA CYS A 149 3.25 -10.12 6.80
C CYS A 149 3.96 -10.94 5.72
N GLU A 150 3.26 -11.90 5.16
CA GLU A 150 3.79 -12.82 4.16
C GLU A 150 3.31 -12.47 2.75
N VAL A 151 4.17 -12.80 1.79
CA VAL A 151 3.84 -12.70 0.37
C VAL A 151 2.66 -13.59 0.00
#